data_291c266799a83c0581d06b0ac58eff00
#
_entry.id   291c266799a83c0581d06b0ac58eff00
#
_cell.length_a   1.000
_cell.length_b   1.000
_cell.length_c   1.000
_cell.angle_alpha   90.00
_cell.angle_beta   90.00
_cell.angle_gamma   90.00
#
_symmetry.space_group_name_H-M   'P 1'
#
loop_
_entity.id
_entity.type
_entity.pdbx_description
1 polymer ?
#
loop_
_entity_poly.entity_id
_entity_poly.type
_entity_poly.pdbx_seq_one_letter_code
_entity_poly.pdbx_strand_id
1 'polypeptide(L)'
;MRQILLAPLLALSLAAGNCLAGPSFDRLYAFGDSYSDNGASDRLTRDMLAHQFKDAQQLPGELYWQGRWSNGPTAVEVLAKSLRLPLTDHAVGGAKSGQNNYYAWMTAYRDTGVSGQIDDYLANAKGQADPGALYFIFISANDFFEHADFGHKEPIDQLAASSIAHIQNAVSRLAKAGARHFLVVGSTDLRHAPAVVASGQSEQALHYQRILERQLPSLLVAESKKLDVQITYFDHIAFSDQLRRRPAEHGLAQLDQPCQPTYPEVKPACAHPDEYFYWDEWHPTRKVHALAGEAMAKTLGQAR
;
A
#
# COMPACT_ATOMS: atom_id res chain seq x y z
N MET A 1 32.39 36.43 68.55
CA MET A 1 32.58 35.22 67.75
C MET A 1 31.25 34.94 67.04
N ARG A 2 31.12 35.25 65.71
CA ARG A 2 29.91 35.00 64.87
C ARG A 2 30.19 33.77 64.06
N GLN A 3 29.41 32.73 64.30
CA GLN A 3 29.42 31.50 63.43
C GLN A 3 28.61 31.74 62.15
N ILE A 4 29.26 31.60 61.04
CA ILE A 4 28.65 31.64 59.72
C ILE A 4 28.26 30.19 59.37
N LEU A 5 26.96 29.93 59.30
CA LEU A 5 26.41 28.65 58.78
C LEU A 5 26.38 28.71 57.25
N LEU A 6 27.21 27.90 56.62
CA LEU A 6 27.11 27.59 55.13
C LEU A 6 26.05 26.52 54.91
N ALA A 7 25.00 26.90 54.17
CA ALA A 7 24.03 25.94 53.66
C ALA A 7 24.54 25.37 52.33
N PRO A 8 24.42 24.04 52.09
CA PRO A 8 24.79 23.47 50.81
C PRO A 8 23.69 23.72 49.78
N LEU A 9 24.04 24.33 48.65
CA LEU A 9 23.21 24.37 47.43
C LEU A 9 23.14 22.98 46.84
N LEU A 10 21.96 22.40 46.88
CA LEU A 10 21.63 21.17 46.12
C LEU A 10 21.37 21.55 44.65
N ALA A 11 22.32 21.25 43.78
CA ALA A 11 22.15 21.41 42.35
C ALA A 11 21.24 20.27 41.82
N LEU A 12 19.99 20.60 41.50
CA LEU A 12 19.06 19.71 40.82
C LEU A 12 19.46 19.65 39.33
N SER A 13 20.16 18.60 38.93
CA SER A 13 20.43 18.31 37.52
C SER A 13 19.14 17.78 36.88
N LEU A 14 18.45 18.64 36.11
CA LEU A 14 17.41 18.23 35.18
C LEU A 14 18.07 17.37 34.09
N ALA A 15 17.93 16.07 34.20
CA ALA A 15 18.17 15.17 33.09
C ALA A 15 17.09 15.42 32.05
N ALA A 16 17.41 16.25 31.05
CA ALA A 16 16.59 16.34 29.84
C ALA A 16 16.61 14.95 29.14
N GLY A 17 15.53 14.19 29.33
CA GLY A 17 15.32 12.98 28.60
C GLY A 17 15.25 13.34 27.08
N ASN A 18 16.27 12.97 26.35
CA ASN A 18 16.19 12.98 24.89
C ASN A 18 15.09 11.99 24.49
N CYS A 19 13.85 12.47 24.34
CA CYS A 19 12.90 11.81 23.45
C CYS A 19 13.55 11.78 22.08
N LEU A 20 14.04 10.63 21.68
CA LEU A 20 14.40 10.40 20.29
C LEU A 20 13.09 10.57 19.51
N ALA A 21 12.88 11.76 18.97
CA ALA A 21 11.82 12.01 18.01
C ALA A 21 12.08 11.05 16.84
N GLY A 22 11.10 10.17 16.55
CA GLY A 22 11.17 9.34 15.34
C GLY A 22 11.34 10.24 14.10
N PRO A 23 11.67 9.66 12.95
CA PRO A 23 11.91 10.44 11.75
C PRO A 23 10.69 11.33 11.47
N SER A 24 10.93 12.62 11.27
CA SER A 24 9.89 13.55 10.83
C SER A 24 9.90 13.60 9.32
N PHE A 25 8.73 13.41 8.70
CA PHE A 25 8.55 13.51 7.24
C PHE A 25 7.79 14.78 6.91
N ASP A 26 8.05 15.37 5.73
CA ASP A 26 7.38 16.58 5.26
C ASP A 26 6.13 16.26 4.44
N ARG A 27 6.12 15.13 3.76
CA ARG A 27 5.01 14.62 2.95
C ARG A 27 5.11 13.13 2.68
N LEU A 28 4.07 12.58 2.08
CA LEU A 28 3.99 11.19 1.67
C LEU A 28 3.72 11.12 0.16
N TYR A 29 4.59 10.39 -0.56
CA TYR A 29 4.36 9.98 -1.94
C TYR A 29 4.00 8.51 -1.96
N ALA A 30 2.90 8.14 -2.64
CA ALA A 30 2.43 6.77 -2.74
C ALA A 30 2.51 6.24 -4.18
N PHE A 31 2.94 4.99 -4.31
CA PHE A 31 3.01 4.23 -5.56
C PHE A 31 2.38 2.87 -5.31
N GLY A 32 1.52 2.43 -6.20
CA GLY A 32 0.81 1.19 -5.98
C GLY A 32 -0.33 0.93 -6.95
N ASP A 33 -1.26 0.10 -6.50
CA ASP A 33 -2.43 -0.32 -7.24
C ASP A 33 -3.74 0.16 -6.59
N SER A 34 -4.84 -0.56 -6.86
CA SER A 34 -6.18 -0.26 -6.34
C SER A 34 -6.29 -0.20 -4.81
N TYR A 35 -5.40 -0.86 -4.07
CA TYR A 35 -5.36 -0.80 -2.61
C TYR A 35 -4.94 0.56 -2.07
N SER A 36 -4.33 1.38 -2.91
CA SER A 36 -3.83 2.72 -2.55
C SER A 36 -4.46 3.83 -3.38
N ASP A 37 -5.00 3.55 -4.56
CA ASP A 37 -5.56 4.51 -5.51
C ASP A 37 -6.62 5.41 -4.86
N ASN A 38 -6.33 6.70 -4.75
CA ASN A 38 -7.23 7.70 -4.20
C ASN A 38 -8.04 8.47 -5.26
N GLY A 39 -8.32 7.83 -6.39
CA GLY A 39 -9.11 8.35 -7.50
C GLY A 39 -8.31 8.66 -8.77
N ALA A 40 -7.08 8.15 -8.90
CA ALA A 40 -6.30 8.32 -10.11
C ALA A 40 -6.90 7.54 -11.29
N SER A 41 -7.36 6.31 -11.06
CA SER A 41 -8.10 5.54 -12.08
C SER A 41 -9.35 6.26 -12.56
N ASP A 42 -10.15 6.81 -11.65
CA ASP A 42 -11.36 7.56 -12.01
C ASP A 42 -11.04 8.75 -12.92
N ARG A 43 -10.03 9.53 -12.56
CA ARG A 43 -9.58 10.67 -13.38
C ARG A 43 -9.06 10.25 -14.74
N LEU A 44 -8.21 9.22 -14.76
CA LEU A 44 -7.58 8.70 -15.98
C LEU A 44 -8.63 8.15 -16.95
N THR A 45 -9.56 7.32 -16.45
CA THR A 45 -10.57 6.69 -17.29
C THR A 45 -11.62 7.68 -17.79
N ARG A 46 -11.95 8.72 -17.02
CA ARG A 46 -12.76 9.85 -17.52
C ARG A 46 -12.06 10.59 -18.65
N ASP A 47 -10.76 10.83 -18.54
CA ASP A 47 -9.97 11.46 -19.60
C ASP A 47 -9.94 10.61 -20.87
N MET A 48 -9.73 9.30 -20.73
CA MET A 48 -9.80 8.36 -21.86
C MET A 48 -11.14 8.34 -22.55
N LEU A 49 -12.24 8.36 -21.79
CA LEU A 49 -13.61 8.42 -22.33
C LEU A 49 -13.88 9.76 -23.03
N ALA A 50 -13.42 10.88 -22.48
CA ALA A 50 -13.54 12.19 -23.09
C ALA A 50 -12.81 12.27 -24.45
N HIS A 51 -11.70 11.53 -24.59
CA HIS A 51 -10.95 11.41 -25.85
C HIS A 51 -11.42 10.24 -26.72
N GLN A 52 -12.54 9.60 -26.38
CA GLN A 52 -13.10 8.46 -27.13
C GLN A 52 -12.09 7.33 -27.36
N PHE A 53 -11.22 7.10 -26.36
CA PHE A 53 -10.21 6.06 -26.47
C PHE A 53 -10.89 4.68 -26.54
N LYS A 54 -10.41 3.85 -27.48
CA LYS A 54 -11.01 2.55 -27.74
C LYS A 54 -10.96 1.66 -26.50
N ASP A 55 -12.05 0.96 -26.24
CA ASP A 55 -12.24 0.02 -25.13
C ASP A 55 -12.20 0.65 -23.73
N ALA A 56 -12.09 2.00 -23.62
CA ALA A 56 -12.11 2.68 -22.34
C ALA A 56 -13.43 2.47 -21.60
N GLN A 57 -13.32 2.21 -20.28
CA GLN A 57 -14.45 2.07 -19.37
C GLN A 57 -14.20 2.90 -18.13
N GLN A 58 -15.26 3.41 -17.48
CA GLN A 58 -15.14 4.12 -16.22
C GLN A 58 -14.71 3.16 -15.11
N LEU A 59 -13.56 3.43 -14.48
CA LEU A 59 -13.01 2.65 -13.36
C LEU A 59 -12.53 3.57 -12.22
N PRO A 60 -12.81 3.19 -10.96
CA PRO A 60 -13.87 2.26 -10.59
C PRO A 60 -15.24 2.83 -10.92
N GLY A 61 -16.27 1.99 -11.00
CA GLY A 61 -17.65 2.42 -11.28
C GLY A 61 -18.34 3.07 -10.07
N GLU A 62 -19.65 3.34 -10.21
CA GLU A 62 -20.48 4.06 -9.21
C GLU A 62 -20.65 3.33 -7.86
N LEU A 63 -20.37 2.03 -7.80
CA LEU A 63 -20.44 1.23 -6.58
C LEU A 63 -19.33 1.54 -5.57
N TYR A 64 -18.41 2.43 -5.94
CA TYR A 64 -17.20 2.73 -5.20
C TYR A 64 -17.17 4.19 -4.74
N TRP A 65 -16.60 4.41 -3.57
CA TRP A 65 -16.62 5.73 -2.94
C TRP A 65 -15.59 6.68 -3.59
N GLN A 66 -16.06 7.72 -4.22
CA GLN A 66 -15.26 8.83 -4.76
C GLN A 66 -14.01 8.38 -5.56
N GLY A 67 -14.17 7.35 -6.40
CA GLY A 67 -13.11 6.85 -7.26
C GLY A 67 -12.07 5.95 -6.56
N ARG A 68 -12.26 5.58 -5.28
CA ARG A 68 -11.46 4.55 -4.61
C ARG A 68 -12.06 3.18 -4.92
N TRP A 69 -11.23 2.14 -4.86
CA TRP A 69 -11.70 0.75 -5.03
C TRP A 69 -12.23 0.16 -3.72
N SER A 70 -12.97 0.97 -2.98
CA SER A 70 -13.54 0.63 -1.69
C SER A 70 -14.75 1.52 -1.38
N ASN A 71 -15.39 1.32 -0.23
CA ASN A 71 -16.48 2.16 0.29
C ASN A 71 -16.00 3.35 1.13
N GLY A 72 -14.73 3.73 1.05
CA GLY A 72 -14.17 4.87 1.78
C GLY A 72 -12.68 5.08 1.50
N PRO A 73 -11.99 5.86 2.34
CA PRO A 73 -10.57 6.15 2.18
C PRO A 73 -9.70 4.90 2.20
N THR A 74 -8.62 4.90 1.42
CA THR A 74 -7.61 3.83 1.37
C THR A 74 -6.68 3.87 2.59
N ALA A 75 -5.94 2.79 2.81
CA ALA A 75 -5.00 2.68 3.93
C ALA A 75 -3.91 3.76 3.90
N VAL A 76 -3.43 4.14 2.72
CA VAL A 76 -2.42 5.20 2.59
C VAL A 76 -2.97 6.59 2.91
N GLU A 77 -4.26 6.86 2.62
CA GLU A 77 -4.92 8.10 3.03
C GLU A 77 -5.05 8.17 4.57
N VAL A 78 -5.40 7.05 5.21
CA VAL A 78 -5.45 6.95 6.68
C VAL A 78 -4.07 7.09 7.30
N LEU A 79 -3.04 6.47 6.71
CA LEU A 79 -1.65 6.62 7.11
C LEU A 79 -1.23 8.11 7.05
N ALA A 80 -1.45 8.77 5.92
CA ALA A 80 -1.12 10.18 5.72
C ALA A 80 -1.80 11.07 6.77
N LYS A 81 -3.09 10.83 7.04
CA LYS A 81 -3.86 11.54 8.07
C LYS A 81 -3.28 11.29 9.47
N SER A 82 -2.94 10.06 9.81
CA SER A 82 -2.38 9.67 11.12
C SER A 82 -1.03 10.35 11.37
N LEU A 83 -0.21 10.46 10.33
CA LEU A 83 1.07 11.15 10.36
C LEU A 83 0.96 12.67 10.18
N ARG A 84 -0.23 13.18 9.83
CA ARG A 84 -0.49 14.60 9.51
C ARG A 84 0.35 15.10 8.33
N LEU A 85 0.53 14.23 7.33
CA LEU A 85 1.30 14.53 6.13
C LEU A 85 0.41 14.87 4.94
N PRO A 86 0.78 15.83 4.11
CA PRO A 86 0.18 15.95 2.78
C PRO A 86 0.53 14.70 1.96
N LEU A 87 -0.48 14.15 1.26
CA LEU A 87 -0.36 12.98 0.40
C LEU A 87 -0.36 13.39 -1.07
N THR A 88 0.62 12.91 -1.82
CA THR A 88 0.60 12.87 -3.28
C THR A 88 0.57 11.41 -3.71
N ASP A 89 -0.51 10.98 -4.31
CA ASP A 89 -0.75 9.59 -4.65
C ASP A 89 -0.69 9.38 -6.15
N HIS A 90 0.22 8.49 -6.57
CA HIS A 90 0.45 8.07 -7.95
C HIS A 90 -0.13 6.68 -8.23
N ALA A 91 -0.68 6.00 -7.21
CA ALA A 91 -1.25 4.67 -7.36
C ALA A 91 -2.43 4.67 -8.34
N VAL A 92 -2.50 3.63 -9.16
CA VAL A 92 -3.56 3.44 -10.17
C VAL A 92 -4.09 2.02 -10.08
N GLY A 93 -5.40 1.86 -10.01
CA GLY A 93 -6.05 0.54 -10.00
C GLY A 93 -5.62 -0.32 -11.18
N GLY A 94 -5.37 -1.60 -10.92
CA GLY A 94 -4.87 -2.53 -11.92
C GLY A 94 -3.36 -2.45 -12.20
N ALA A 95 -2.63 -1.50 -11.62
CA ALA A 95 -1.19 -1.35 -11.82
C ALA A 95 -0.41 -2.63 -11.46
N LYS A 96 0.58 -3.00 -12.28
CA LYS A 96 1.52 -4.09 -11.99
C LYS A 96 2.80 -3.57 -11.34
N SER A 97 3.55 -4.47 -10.72
CA SER A 97 4.77 -4.11 -9.98
C SER A 97 5.87 -3.47 -10.86
N GLY A 98 5.94 -3.89 -12.14
CA GLY A 98 6.82 -3.33 -13.17
C GLY A 98 6.11 -2.26 -14.00
N GLN A 99 6.06 -2.51 -15.29
CA GLN A 99 5.29 -1.74 -16.27
C GLN A 99 3.90 -2.34 -16.45
N ASN A 100 3.02 -1.58 -17.12
CA ASN A 100 1.71 -2.00 -17.58
C ASN A 100 0.64 -2.09 -16.47
N ASN A 101 -0.55 -2.48 -16.90
CA ASN A 101 -1.75 -2.57 -16.07
C ASN A 101 -2.47 -3.89 -16.39
N TYR A 102 -3.19 -4.44 -15.43
CA TYR A 102 -4.09 -5.58 -15.62
C TYR A 102 -5.08 -5.33 -16.77
N TYR A 103 -5.58 -4.09 -16.86
CA TYR A 103 -6.42 -3.66 -17.99
C TYR A 103 -5.55 -3.27 -19.18
N ALA A 104 -5.35 -4.17 -20.15
CA ALA A 104 -4.50 -3.97 -21.32
C ALA A 104 -4.82 -2.68 -22.10
N TRP A 105 -6.09 -2.28 -22.18
CA TRP A 105 -6.51 -1.04 -22.84
C TRP A 105 -6.00 0.21 -22.09
N MET A 106 -5.87 0.16 -20.76
CA MET A 106 -5.28 1.26 -19.98
C MET A 106 -3.78 1.39 -20.27
N THR A 107 -3.07 0.25 -20.35
CA THR A 107 -1.65 0.21 -20.76
C THR A 107 -1.42 0.86 -22.14
N ALA A 108 -2.33 0.61 -23.08
CA ALA A 108 -2.22 1.19 -24.42
C ALA A 108 -2.37 2.72 -24.43
N TYR A 109 -3.02 3.31 -23.43
CA TYR A 109 -3.13 4.75 -23.26
C TYR A 109 -1.91 5.35 -22.58
N ARG A 110 -1.49 4.76 -21.46
CA ARG A 110 -0.34 5.18 -20.66
C ARG A 110 0.18 4.03 -19.79
N ASP A 111 1.49 3.94 -19.59
CA ASP A 111 2.03 3.01 -18.59
C ASP A 111 1.65 3.50 -17.18
N THR A 112 0.81 2.71 -16.51
CA THR A 112 0.32 2.96 -15.15
C THR A 112 0.89 1.97 -14.13
N GLY A 113 1.77 1.05 -14.54
CA GLY A 113 2.56 0.23 -13.62
C GLY A 113 3.47 1.09 -12.73
N VAL A 114 3.99 0.52 -11.66
CA VAL A 114 4.82 1.29 -10.71
C VAL A 114 6.03 1.95 -11.40
N SER A 115 6.58 1.33 -12.45
CA SER A 115 7.65 1.95 -13.24
C SER A 115 7.20 3.26 -13.90
N GLY A 116 6.01 3.26 -14.54
CA GLY A 116 5.44 4.43 -15.17
C GLY A 116 5.04 5.51 -14.15
N GLN A 117 4.47 5.10 -13.00
CA GLN A 117 4.16 6.03 -11.89
C GLN A 117 5.43 6.77 -11.40
N ILE A 118 6.54 6.06 -11.26
CA ILE A 118 7.84 6.65 -10.86
C ILE A 118 8.40 7.53 -11.97
N ASP A 119 8.25 7.16 -13.25
CA ASP A 119 8.66 8.00 -14.38
C ASP A 119 7.92 9.34 -14.36
N ASP A 120 6.61 9.31 -14.21
CA ASP A 120 5.77 10.52 -14.11
C ASP A 120 6.15 11.37 -12.89
N TYR A 121 6.35 10.74 -11.72
CA TYR A 121 6.80 11.45 -10.53
C TYR A 121 8.15 12.15 -10.76
N LEU A 122 9.16 11.41 -11.25
CA LEU A 122 10.50 11.95 -11.46
C LEU A 122 10.53 13.03 -12.56
N ALA A 123 9.71 12.88 -13.60
CA ALA A 123 9.57 13.93 -14.63
C ALA A 123 9.08 15.23 -14.01
N ASN A 124 8.02 15.17 -13.17
CA ASN A 124 7.46 16.32 -12.47
C ASN A 124 8.42 16.90 -11.42
N ALA A 125 9.20 16.06 -10.76
CA ALA A 125 10.22 16.42 -9.78
C ALA A 125 11.57 16.80 -10.42
N LYS A 126 11.63 16.93 -11.75
CA LYS A 126 12.85 17.25 -12.52
C LYS A 126 14.03 16.32 -12.19
N GLY A 127 13.74 15.05 -11.99
CA GLY A 127 14.71 14.01 -11.70
C GLY A 127 15.21 13.98 -10.25
N GLN A 128 14.67 14.79 -9.35
CA GLN A 128 15.12 14.89 -7.96
C GLN A 128 13.98 14.52 -6.99
N ALA A 129 14.16 13.43 -6.26
CA ALA A 129 13.25 13.03 -5.21
C ALA A 129 13.52 13.82 -3.92
N ASP A 130 12.45 14.12 -3.18
CA ASP A 130 12.52 14.86 -1.91
C ASP A 130 13.12 13.99 -0.80
N PRO A 131 14.26 14.32 -0.23
CA PRO A 131 14.89 13.52 0.83
C PRO A 131 14.15 13.56 2.16
N GLY A 132 13.28 14.56 2.39
CA GLY A 132 12.45 14.70 3.61
C GLY A 132 11.12 13.96 3.51
N ALA A 133 10.77 13.41 2.35
CA ALA A 133 9.50 12.73 2.16
C ALA A 133 9.55 11.24 2.55
N LEU A 134 8.39 10.69 2.91
CA LEU A 134 8.15 9.26 3.01
C LEU A 134 7.64 8.71 1.66
N TYR A 135 8.28 7.67 1.15
CA TYR A 135 7.91 6.98 -0.09
C TYR A 135 7.24 5.65 0.24
N PHE A 136 5.96 5.58 -0.04
CA PHE A 136 5.12 4.40 0.19
C PHE A 136 5.03 3.58 -1.10
N ILE A 137 5.27 2.26 -1.00
CA ILE A 137 5.15 1.32 -2.12
C ILE A 137 4.32 0.13 -1.65
N PHE A 138 3.16 -0.08 -2.28
CA PHE A 138 2.29 -1.23 -2.03
C PHE A 138 1.78 -1.78 -3.36
N ILE A 139 2.34 -2.90 -3.78
CA ILE A 139 2.13 -3.46 -5.13
C ILE A 139 2.42 -4.96 -5.13
N SER A 140 1.86 -5.67 -6.07
CA SER A 140 2.11 -7.04 -6.50
C SER A 140 0.84 -7.86 -6.76
N ALA A 141 -0.32 -7.38 -6.33
CA ALA A 141 -1.57 -8.14 -6.46
C ALA A 141 -1.92 -8.42 -7.93
N ASN A 142 -1.79 -7.42 -8.79
CA ASN A 142 -2.19 -7.53 -10.20
C ASN A 142 -1.22 -8.35 -11.06
N ASP A 143 0.02 -8.54 -10.62
CA ASP A 143 0.94 -9.51 -11.25
C ASP A 143 0.37 -10.92 -11.12
N PHE A 144 -0.12 -11.27 -9.92
CA PHE A 144 -0.77 -12.55 -9.67
C PHE A 144 -2.12 -12.67 -10.38
N PHE A 145 -2.99 -11.66 -10.30
CA PHE A 145 -4.31 -11.70 -10.94
C PHE A 145 -4.20 -11.86 -12.45
N GLU A 146 -3.34 -11.09 -13.11
CA GLU A 146 -3.12 -11.23 -14.55
C GLU A 146 -2.63 -12.65 -14.92
N HIS A 147 -1.66 -13.17 -14.15
CA HIS A 147 -1.14 -14.52 -14.36
C HIS A 147 -2.23 -15.59 -14.23
N ALA A 148 -3.04 -15.48 -13.17
CA ALA A 148 -4.05 -16.48 -12.85
C ALA A 148 -5.26 -16.41 -13.79
N ASP A 149 -5.77 -15.20 -14.05
CA ASP A 149 -7.01 -15.00 -14.82
C ASP A 149 -6.81 -15.22 -16.32
N PHE A 150 -5.63 -14.92 -16.86
CA PHE A 150 -5.32 -15.14 -18.27
C PHE A 150 -4.56 -16.44 -18.55
N GLY A 151 -4.35 -17.27 -17.51
CA GLY A 151 -3.75 -18.60 -17.66
C GLY A 151 -2.29 -18.55 -18.17
N HIS A 152 -1.50 -17.58 -17.71
CA HIS A 152 -0.10 -17.51 -18.06
C HIS A 152 0.67 -18.73 -17.58
N LYS A 153 1.60 -19.24 -18.40
CA LYS A 153 2.34 -20.47 -18.14
C LYS A 153 3.65 -20.24 -17.37
N GLU A 154 3.96 -19.01 -17.04
CA GLU A 154 5.14 -18.69 -16.23
C GLU A 154 5.01 -19.39 -14.86
N PRO A 155 6.08 -20.04 -14.35
CA PRO A 155 6.05 -20.61 -13.01
C PRO A 155 5.83 -19.52 -11.94
N ILE A 156 5.03 -19.82 -10.91
CA ILE A 156 4.73 -18.89 -9.80
C ILE A 156 6.02 -18.38 -9.13
N ASP A 157 7.04 -19.22 -9.00
CA ASP A 157 8.35 -18.83 -8.45
C ASP A 157 9.01 -17.72 -9.28
N GLN A 158 8.92 -17.79 -10.61
CA GLN A 158 9.48 -16.79 -11.51
C GLN A 158 8.66 -15.50 -11.45
N LEU A 159 7.33 -15.60 -11.43
CA LEU A 159 6.44 -14.45 -11.26
C LEU A 159 6.77 -13.70 -9.96
N ALA A 160 6.88 -14.41 -8.84
CA ALA A 160 7.21 -13.83 -7.55
C ALA A 160 8.60 -13.18 -7.55
N ALA A 161 9.60 -13.82 -8.17
CA ALA A 161 10.94 -13.27 -8.31
C ALA A 161 10.94 -11.98 -9.14
N SER A 162 10.15 -11.93 -10.22
CA SER A 162 9.96 -10.73 -11.05
C SER A 162 9.33 -9.59 -10.25
N SER A 163 8.27 -9.86 -9.50
CA SER A 163 7.60 -8.87 -8.64
C SER A 163 8.55 -8.31 -7.57
N ILE A 164 9.35 -9.16 -6.93
CA ILE A 164 10.38 -8.75 -5.96
C ILE A 164 11.42 -7.83 -6.63
N ALA A 165 11.92 -8.23 -7.80
CA ALA A 165 12.90 -7.44 -8.55
C ALA A 165 12.35 -6.07 -8.96
N HIS A 166 11.08 -5.99 -9.34
CA HIS A 166 10.40 -4.73 -9.65
C HIS A 166 10.29 -3.82 -8.43
N ILE A 167 9.90 -4.35 -7.26
CA ILE A 167 9.83 -3.58 -6.01
C ILE A 167 11.24 -3.05 -5.63
N GLN A 168 12.28 -3.88 -5.72
CA GLN A 168 13.66 -3.44 -5.48
C GLN A 168 14.10 -2.34 -6.47
N ASN A 169 13.74 -2.49 -7.75
CA ASN A 169 14.03 -1.48 -8.76
C ASN A 169 13.31 -0.15 -8.46
N ALA A 170 12.05 -0.19 -8.01
CA ALA A 170 11.31 1.00 -7.61
C ALA A 170 12.02 1.75 -6.47
N VAL A 171 12.40 1.05 -5.40
CA VAL A 171 13.18 1.61 -4.29
C VAL A 171 14.51 2.19 -4.80
N SER A 172 15.25 1.41 -5.60
CA SER A 172 16.58 1.82 -6.11
C SER A 172 16.50 3.08 -6.99
N ARG A 173 15.50 3.18 -7.85
CA ARG A 173 15.29 4.35 -8.72
C ARG A 173 15.00 5.62 -7.91
N LEU A 174 14.07 5.54 -6.97
CA LEU A 174 13.72 6.65 -6.08
C LEU A 174 14.89 7.05 -5.19
N ALA A 175 15.62 6.08 -4.62
CA ALA A 175 16.80 6.34 -3.78
C ALA A 175 17.94 7.03 -4.57
N LYS A 176 18.21 6.59 -5.80
CA LYS A 176 19.19 7.23 -6.69
C LYS A 176 18.78 8.66 -7.06
N ALA A 177 17.49 8.94 -7.13
CA ALA A 177 16.96 10.28 -7.36
C ALA A 177 17.02 11.20 -6.11
N GLY A 178 17.27 10.64 -4.91
CA GLY A 178 17.41 11.40 -3.67
C GLY A 178 16.50 10.98 -2.52
N ALA A 179 15.54 10.08 -2.73
CA ALA A 179 14.67 9.56 -1.66
C ALA A 179 15.47 8.86 -0.55
N ARG A 180 15.06 9.03 0.71
CA ARG A 180 15.77 8.50 1.88
C ARG A 180 14.93 7.64 2.80
N HIS A 181 13.62 7.78 2.78
CA HIS A 181 12.73 7.09 3.72
C HIS A 181 11.63 6.36 2.95
N PHE A 182 11.53 5.05 3.18
CA PHE A 182 10.59 4.17 2.49
C PHE A 182 9.73 3.40 3.49
N LEU A 183 8.45 3.23 3.15
CA LEU A 183 7.56 2.22 3.69
C LEU A 183 7.17 1.29 2.56
N VAL A 184 7.71 0.07 2.57
CA VAL A 184 7.35 -0.97 1.61
C VAL A 184 6.38 -1.93 2.28
N VAL A 185 5.19 -2.06 1.71
CA VAL A 185 4.16 -2.97 2.18
C VAL A 185 4.34 -4.31 1.48
N GLY A 186 4.31 -5.39 2.24
CA GLY A 186 4.37 -6.75 1.72
C GLY A 186 3.16 -7.14 0.88
N SER A 187 3.13 -8.38 0.41
CA SER A 187 2.03 -8.88 -0.41
C SER A 187 0.67 -8.70 0.26
N THR A 188 -0.33 -8.35 -0.53
CA THR A 188 -1.74 -8.46 -0.14
C THR A 188 -2.07 -9.91 0.24
N ASP A 189 -3.01 -10.12 1.16
CA ASP A 189 -3.48 -11.47 1.52
C ASP A 189 -4.44 -12.01 0.44
N LEU A 190 -3.85 -12.41 -0.69
CA LEU A 190 -4.56 -12.86 -1.89
C LEU A 190 -5.34 -14.17 -1.69
N ARG A 191 -4.77 -15.10 -0.89
CA ARG A 191 -5.36 -16.45 -0.69
C ARG A 191 -6.77 -16.43 -0.13
N HIS A 192 -7.14 -15.35 0.55
CA HIS A 192 -8.46 -15.16 1.16
C HIS A 192 -9.37 -14.21 0.38
N ALA A 193 -8.87 -13.58 -0.69
CA ALA A 193 -9.71 -12.74 -1.53
C ALA A 193 -10.87 -13.57 -2.11
N PRO A 194 -12.13 -13.13 -2.00
CA PRO A 194 -13.29 -13.90 -2.45
C PRO A 194 -13.19 -14.38 -3.89
N ALA A 195 -12.64 -13.55 -4.80
CA ALA A 195 -12.42 -13.92 -6.20
C ALA A 195 -11.41 -15.08 -6.34
N VAL A 196 -10.32 -15.04 -5.58
CA VAL A 196 -9.26 -16.08 -5.60
C VAL A 196 -9.79 -17.40 -5.05
N VAL A 197 -10.59 -17.34 -3.98
CA VAL A 197 -11.25 -18.52 -3.41
C VAL A 197 -12.26 -19.11 -4.39
N ALA A 198 -13.11 -18.27 -4.97
CA ALA A 198 -14.14 -18.71 -5.91
C ALA A 198 -13.57 -19.32 -7.20
N SER A 199 -12.41 -18.86 -7.66
CA SER A 199 -11.71 -19.40 -8.84
C SER A 199 -10.83 -20.63 -8.54
N GLY A 200 -10.72 -21.05 -7.27
CA GLY A 200 -9.89 -22.19 -6.86
C GLY A 200 -8.38 -21.93 -6.90
N GLN A 201 -7.96 -20.66 -6.90
CA GLN A 201 -6.56 -20.24 -7.04
C GLN A 201 -5.83 -20.02 -5.71
N SER A 202 -6.47 -20.30 -4.56
CA SER A 202 -5.93 -20.03 -3.21
C SER A 202 -4.56 -20.66 -2.96
N GLU A 203 -4.29 -21.87 -3.45
CA GLU A 203 -2.98 -22.53 -3.29
C GLU A 203 -1.87 -21.82 -4.07
N GLN A 204 -2.16 -21.39 -5.30
CA GLN A 204 -1.20 -20.64 -6.10
C GLN A 204 -0.93 -19.25 -5.49
N ALA A 205 -1.99 -18.57 -5.03
CA ALA A 205 -1.88 -17.31 -4.32
C ALA A 205 -1.03 -17.44 -3.06
N LEU A 206 -1.29 -18.49 -2.25
CA LEU A 206 -0.50 -18.78 -1.05
C LEU A 206 0.97 -19.05 -1.39
N HIS A 207 1.26 -19.77 -2.47
CA HIS A 207 2.62 -20.04 -2.90
C HIS A 207 3.35 -18.74 -3.30
N TYR A 208 2.71 -17.91 -4.12
CA TYR A 208 3.21 -16.59 -4.53
C TYR A 208 3.53 -15.71 -3.31
N GLN A 209 2.55 -15.55 -2.40
CA GLN A 209 2.68 -14.76 -1.19
C GLN A 209 3.84 -15.21 -0.30
N ARG A 210 3.99 -16.52 -0.08
CA ARG A 210 5.07 -17.10 0.75
C ARG A 210 6.46 -16.82 0.20
N ILE A 211 6.61 -16.70 -1.11
CA ILE A 211 7.91 -16.32 -1.71
C ILE A 211 8.21 -14.86 -1.40
N LEU A 212 7.23 -13.95 -1.59
CA LEU A 212 7.41 -12.55 -1.25
C LEU A 212 7.72 -12.35 0.24
N GLU A 213 6.92 -12.95 1.14
CA GLU A 213 7.12 -12.84 2.59
C GLU A 213 8.50 -13.31 3.06
N ARG A 214 9.01 -14.39 2.47
CA ARG A 214 10.30 -14.95 2.87
C ARG A 214 11.49 -14.18 2.32
N GLN A 215 11.39 -13.65 1.09
CA GLN A 215 12.54 -13.08 0.40
C GLN A 215 12.59 -11.56 0.50
N LEU A 216 11.46 -10.87 0.32
CA LEU A 216 11.44 -9.41 0.23
C LEU A 216 12.02 -8.69 1.46
N PRO A 217 11.69 -9.06 2.71
CA PRO A 217 12.22 -8.35 3.88
C PRO A 217 13.76 -8.35 3.95
N SER A 218 14.38 -9.51 3.73
CA SER A 218 15.84 -9.64 3.77
C SER A 218 16.53 -8.87 2.64
N LEU A 219 15.92 -8.88 1.46
CA LEU A 219 16.41 -8.12 0.31
C LEU A 219 16.29 -6.61 0.52
N LEU A 220 15.20 -6.15 1.13
CA LEU A 220 15.03 -4.73 1.47
C LEU A 220 16.04 -4.27 2.54
N VAL A 221 16.37 -5.13 3.52
CA VAL A 221 17.45 -4.83 4.50
C VAL A 221 18.81 -4.70 3.80
N ALA A 222 19.11 -5.56 2.83
CA ALA A 222 20.33 -5.47 2.05
C ALA A 222 20.36 -4.20 1.18
N GLU A 223 19.24 -3.88 0.53
CA GLU A 223 19.11 -2.68 -0.32
C GLU A 223 19.20 -1.38 0.51
N SER A 224 18.61 -1.34 1.71
CA SER A 224 18.73 -0.23 2.65
C SER A 224 20.19 0.09 2.97
N LYS A 225 21.00 -0.93 3.27
CA LYS A 225 22.43 -0.76 3.53
C LYS A 225 23.23 -0.31 2.29
N LYS A 226 22.91 -0.91 1.14
CA LYS A 226 23.60 -0.64 -0.13
C LYS A 226 23.37 0.79 -0.63
N LEU A 227 22.15 1.32 -0.44
CA LEU A 227 21.73 2.64 -0.93
C LEU A 227 21.83 3.74 0.13
N ASP A 228 22.17 3.40 1.37
CA ASP A 228 22.19 4.31 2.52
C ASP A 228 20.85 5.03 2.70
N VAL A 229 19.77 4.24 2.79
CA VAL A 229 18.40 4.72 2.97
C VAL A 229 17.70 3.95 4.08
N GLN A 230 16.64 4.50 4.64
CA GLN A 230 15.79 3.84 5.63
C GLN A 230 14.61 3.17 4.93
N ILE A 231 14.49 1.85 5.07
CA ILE A 231 13.35 1.10 4.55
C ILE A 231 12.64 0.42 5.72
N THR A 232 11.40 0.81 5.96
CA THR A 232 10.49 0.12 6.87
C THR A 232 9.67 -0.87 6.05
N TYR A 233 9.64 -2.13 6.46
CA TYR A 233 8.77 -3.14 5.89
C TYR A 233 7.53 -3.31 6.75
N PHE A 234 6.35 -3.29 6.12
CA PHE A 234 5.09 -3.62 6.77
C PHE A 234 4.59 -4.98 6.28
N ASP A 235 4.52 -5.94 7.18
CA ASP A 235 4.01 -7.28 6.90
C ASP A 235 2.48 -7.26 6.87
N HIS A 236 1.92 -7.08 5.67
CA HIS A 236 0.48 -6.99 5.46
C HIS A 236 -0.22 -8.35 5.69
N ILE A 237 0.46 -9.47 5.46
CA ILE A 237 -0.10 -10.80 5.69
C ILE A 237 -0.21 -11.08 7.17
N ALA A 238 0.85 -10.80 7.95
CA ALA A 238 0.79 -10.91 9.41
C ALA A 238 -0.31 -10.00 10.00
N PHE A 239 -0.48 -8.80 9.45
CA PHE A 239 -1.58 -7.89 9.81
C PHE A 239 -2.95 -8.52 9.51
N SER A 240 -3.18 -9.03 8.29
CA SER A 240 -4.43 -9.71 7.91
C SER A 240 -4.72 -10.91 8.79
N ASP A 241 -3.73 -11.74 9.03
CA ASP A 241 -3.82 -12.90 9.93
C ASP A 241 -4.20 -12.51 11.37
N GLN A 242 -3.71 -11.36 11.86
CA GLN A 242 -4.09 -10.85 13.17
C GLN A 242 -5.57 -10.47 13.22
N LEU A 243 -6.07 -9.75 12.22
CA LEU A 243 -7.49 -9.40 12.14
C LEU A 243 -8.37 -10.64 12.05
N ARG A 244 -7.96 -11.64 11.25
CA ARG A 244 -8.69 -12.91 11.07
C ARG A 244 -8.71 -13.78 12.30
N ARG A 245 -7.66 -13.75 13.13
CA ARG A 245 -7.62 -14.52 14.39
C ARG A 245 -8.54 -13.95 15.47
N ARG A 246 -8.79 -12.63 15.47
CA ARG A 246 -9.59 -11.95 16.50
C ARG A 246 -10.55 -10.92 15.88
N PRO A 247 -11.42 -11.34 14.96
CA PRO A 247 -12.22 -10.41 14.17
C PRO A 247 -13.13 -9.53 15.04
N ALA A 248 -13.73 -10.10 16.09
CA ALA A 248 -14.61 -9.36 17.00
C ALA A 248 -13.92 -8.20 17.73
N GLU A 249 -12.61 -8.32 18.05
CA GLU A 249 -11.84 -7.23 18.67
C GLU A 249 -11.71 -6.02 17.73
N HIS A 250 -11.87 -6.26 16.43
CA HIS A 250 -11.80 -5.24 15.37
C HIS A 250 -13.17 -4.84 14.82
N GLY A 251 -14.25 -5.41 15.37
CA GLY A 251 -15.63 -5.18 14.91
C GLY A 251 -15.96 -5.85 13.58
N LEU A 252 -15.20 -6.89 13.19
CA LEU A 252 -15.42 -7.66 11.97
C LEU A 252 -16.26 -8.90 12.29
N ALA A 253 -17.27 -9.18 11.46
CA ALA A 253 -18.14 -10.36 11.55
C ALA A 253 -18.07 -11.24 10.30
N GLN A 254 -17.75 -10.66 9.14
CA GLN A 254 -17.68 -11.34 7.84
C GLN A 254 -16.31 -11.17 7.24
N LEU A 255 -15.56 -12.28 7.10
CA LEU A 255 -14.16 -12.25 6.67
C LEU A 255 -13.96 -12.71 5.21
N ASP A 256 -14.89 -13.49 4.66
CA ASP A 256 -14.68 -14.24 3.43
C ASP A 256 -15.75 -13.93 2.35
N GLN A 257 -16.69 -13.03 2.65
CA GLN A 257 -17.73 -12.62 1.72
C GLN A 257 -17.59 -11.13 1.40
N PRO A 258 -17.83 -10.70 0.15
CA PRO A 258 -17.89 -9.29 -0.19
C PRO A 258 -19.17 -8.65 0.37
N CYS A 259 -19.08 -7.40 0.84
CA CYS A 259 -20.23 -6.60 1.23
C CYS A 259 -21.02 -6.09 0.01
N GLN A 260 -20.31 -5.73 -1.06
CA GLN A 260 -20.83 -5.34 -2.37
C GLN A 260 -20.41 -6.38 -3.41
N PRO A 261 -21.19 -7.46 -3.61
CA PRO A 261 -20.89 -8.39 -4.68
C PRO A 261 -20.96 -7.71 -6.05
N THR A 262 -19.93 -7.89 -6.87
CA THR A 262 -19.85 -7.33 -8.22
C THR A 262 -19.69 -8.41 -9.29
N TYR A 263 -19.30 -9.61 -8.92
CA TYR A 263 -19.05 -10.73 -9.81
C TYR A 263 -19.64 -12.05 -9.24
N PRO A 264 -20.24 -12.94 -10.07
CA PRO A 264 -20.46 -12.81 -11.53
C PRO A 264 -21.57 -11.82 -11.89
N GLU A 265 -22.32 -11.34 -10.92
CA GLU A 265 -23.40 -10.35 -11.10
C GLU A 265 -23.40 -9.35 -9.93
N VAL A 266 -23.78 -8.12 -10.22
CA VAL A 266 -23.94 -7.08 -9.20
C VAL A 266 -25.14 -7.41 -8.32
N LYS A 267 -24.92 -7.43 -7.00
CA LYS A 267 -25.97 -7.57 -5.98
C LYS A 267 -26.04 -6.35 -5.08
N PRO A 268 -27.16 -6.12 -4.37
CA PRO A 268 -27.22 -5.05 -3.38
C PRO A 268 -26.12 -5.19 -2.32
N ALA A 269 -25.55 -4.05 -1.92
CA ALA A 269 -24.58 -4.01 -0.84
C ALA A 269 -25.18 -4.47 0.49
N CYS A 270 -24.33 -4.99 1.36
CA CYS A 270 -24.71 -5.36 2.72
C CYS A 270 -25.16 -4.15 3.55
N ALA A 271 -25.92 -4.38 4.62
CA ALA A 271 -26.45 -3.31 5.47
C ALA A 271 -25.37 -2.69 6.39
N HIS A 272 -24.33 -3.47 6.76
CA HIS A 272 -23.32 -3.11 7.76
C HIS A 272 -21.91 -3.29 7.20
N PRO A 273 -21.43 -2.41 6.28
CA PRO A 273 -20.14 -2.58 5.61
C PRO A 273 -18.93 -2.65 6.55
N ASP A 274 -19.00 -1.98 7.70
CA ASP A 274 -17.89 -1.93 8.67
C ASP A 274 -17.70 -3.24 9.46
N GLU A 275 -18.62 -4.21 9.29
CA GLU A 275 -18.50 -5.57 9.83
C GLU A 275 -17.84 -6.54 8.84
N TYR A 276 -17.57 -6.11 7.61
CA TYR A 276 -17.00 -6.93 6.54
C TYR A 276 -15.53 -6.63 6.35
N PHE A 277 -14.74 -7.69 6.04
CA PHE A 277 -13.36 -7.54 5.64
C PHE A 277 -13.27 -6.97 4.21
N TYR A 278 -14.05 -7.53 3.27
CA TYR A 278 -14.03 -7.17 1.86
C TYR A 278 -15.23 -6.28 1.48
N TRP A 279 -14.93 -5.24 0.65
CA TRP A 279 -15.95 -4.46 -0.02
C TRP A 279 -16.51 -5.22 -1.22
N ASP A 280 -15.64 -5.55 -2.18
CA ASP A 280 -15.96 -6.41 -3.33
C ASP A 280 -15.19 -7.73 -3.24
N GLU A 281 -15.08 -8.46 -4.35
CA GLU A 281 -14.39 -9.75 -4.40
C GLU A 281 -12.86 -9.65 -4.26
N TRP A 282 -12.27 -8.45 -4.37
CA TRP A 282 -10.82 -8.20 -4.38
C TRP A 282 -10.35 -7.23 -3.30
N HIS A 283 -11.19 -6.24 -2.96
CA HIS A 283 -10.75 -5.08 -2.20
C HIS A 283 -11.31 -5.05 -0.78
N PRO A 284 -10.53 -4.60 0.21
CA PRO A 284 -11.00 -4.46 1.59
C PRO A 284 -11.99 -3.30 1.74
N THR A 285 -12.79 -3.34 2.80
CA THR A 285 -13.65 -2.23 3.21
C THR A 285 -12.83 -1.07 3.77
N ARG A 286 -13.45 0.12 3.84
CA ARG A 286 -12.89 1.28 4.56
C ARG A 286 -12.47 0.97 5.99
N LYS A 287 -13.17 0.03 6.65
CA LYS A 287 -12.84 -0.41 8.01
C LYS A 287 -11.48 -1.08 8.07
N VAL A 288 -11.22 -2.01 7.15
CA VAL A 288 -9.94 -2.73 7.08
C VAL A 288 -8.83 -1.79 6.61
N HIS A 289 -9.11 -0.90 5.65
CA HIS A 289 -8.18 0.14 5.25
C HIS A 289 -7.79 1.06 6.43
N ALA A 290 -8.75 1.45 7.26
CA ALA A 290 -8.48 2.27 8.45
C ALA A 290 -7.54 1.54 9.43
N LEU A 291 -7.84 0.27 9.74
CA LEU A 291 -7.00 -0.55 10.62
C LEU A 291 -5.57 -0.73 10.05
N ALA A 292 -5.44 -0.92 8.73
CA ALA A 292 -4.14 -1.07 8.08
C ALA A 292 -3.33 0.24 8.12
N GLY A 293 -3.94 1.38 7.80
CA GLY A 293 -3.27 2.68 7.84
C GLY A 293 -2.78 3.06 9.25
N GLU A 294 -3.60 2.79 10.28
CA GLU A 294 -3.22 2.99 11.67
C GLU A 294 -2.07 2.05 12.10
N ALA A 295 -2.10 0.78 11.68
CA ALA A 295 -1.03 -0.18 11.95
C ALA A 295 0.29 0.24 11.29
N MET A 296 0.26 0.70 10.04
CA MET A 296 1.43 1.23 9.34
C MET A 296 2.00 2.45 10.06
N ALA A 297 1.16 3.38 10.53
CA ALA A 297 1.59 4.54 11.30
C ALA A 297 2.29 4.13 12.61
N LYS A 298 1.78 3.11 13.30
CA LYS A 298 2.43 2.54 14.50
C LYS A 298 3.79 1.93 14.18
N THR A 299 3.89 1.19 13.08
CA THR A 299 5.15 0.58 12.61
C THR A 299 6.23 1.65 12.36
N LEU A 300 5.84 2.81 11.87
CA LEU A 300 6.75 3.96 11.70
C LEU A 300 7.10 4.67 13.02
N GLY A 301 6.55 4.24 14.16
CA GLY A 301 6.79 4.83 15.47
C GLY A 301 6.15 6.21 15.68
N GLN A 302 5.19 6.58 14.85
CA GLN A 302 4.56 7.91 14.84
C GLN A 302 3.05 7.86 15.17
N ALA A 303 2.47 6.70 15.44
CA ALA A 303 1.09 6.60 15.93
C ALA A 303 1.05 6.92 17.43
N ARG A 304 0.21 7.87 17.80
CA ARG A 304 -0.06 8.28 19.19
C ARG A 304 -1.29 7.58 19.74
#